data_b12085cee6121bf1f2c6c5110aad3b23
#
_entry.id   b12085cee6121bf1f2c6c5110aad3b23
#
_cell.length_a   1.000
_cell.length_b   1.000
_cell.length_c   1.000
_cell.angle_alpha   90.00
_cell.angle_beta   90.00
_cell.angle_gamma   90.00
#
_symmetry.space_group_name_H-M   'P 1'
#
loop_
_entity.id
_entity.type
_entity.pdbx_description
1 polymer ?
#
loop_
_entity_poly.entity_id
_entity_poly.type
_entity_poly.pdbx_seq_one_letter_code
_entity_poly.pdbx_strand_id
1 'polypeptide(L)'
;MPLKKILFLFLLILVTGNSCQTDRSKNPSAHGLPVPGIKEKIRDDKPLLAALETLRDDPSLKNGTLGYLVVDITTKDPVIVADYRSKLPMMPASTLKIFVTGAALDILGKDIIPEVTITNLMSVNWRSSKLLRKIGGKVNHTATTGGGVKAILDFWENRGVDTRGMFFYDGNGLSRKNAISPKQLVDALYVIRTSPSFKYFYESLPLAGLTGTLHKAMKGTAAEGRVHAKTGTISKVKSFAGYVSTISGRRLVFSLLVNDFDCRVRLMKKKIEAVLIKMAEI
;
A
#
# COMPACT_ATOMS: atom_id res chain seq x y z
N MET A 1 -60.28 19.50 -49.78
CA MET A 1 -60.03 19.29 -48.33
C MET A 1 -58.55 19.30 -48.09
N PRO A 2 -57.99 20.25 -47.35
CA PRO A 2 -56.57 20.42 -47.27
C PRO A 2 -55.93 19.63 -46.11
N LEU A 3 -54.80 19.02 -46.37
CA LEU A 3 -53.93 18.31 -45.46
C LEU A 3 -53.26 19.28 -44.47
N LYS A 4 -53.47 19.12 -43.18
CA LYS A 4 -52.83 19.90 -42.15
C LYS A 4 -51.41 19.37 -41.95
N LYS A 5 -50.39 20.22 -42.20
CA LYS A 5 -49.00 20.00 -41.86
C LYS A 5 -48.83 20.15 -40.35
N ILE A 6 -48.41 19.08 -39.68
CA ILE A 6 -47.97 19.13 -38.27
C ILE A 6 -46.48 19.41 -38.27
N LEU A 7 -46.12 20.62 -37.80
CA LEU A 7 -44.77 21.09 -37.59
C LEU A 7 -44.26 20.54 -36.23
N PHE A 8 -43.37 19.54 -36.22
CA PHE A 8 -42.69 19.11 -35.01
C PHE A 8 -41.55 20.10 -34.68
N LEU A 9 -41.78 20.89 -33.64
CA LEU A 9 -40.79 21.78 -33.09
C LEU A 9 -39.89 20.94 -32.17
N PHE A 10 -38.65 20.60 -32.63
CA PHE A 10 -37.59 20.03 -31.79
C PHE A 10 -37.06 21.10 -30.84
N LEU A 11 -37.47 21.03 -29.58
CA LEU A 11 -36.87 21.84 -28.52
C LEU A 11 -35.53 21.22 -28.13
N LEU A 12 -34.47 21.83 -28.61
CA LEU A 12 -33.09 21.45 -28.23
C LEU A 12 -32.85 21.95 -26.79
N ILE A 13 -33.01 21.07 -25.79
CA ILE A 13 -32.61 21.38 -24.43
C ILE A 13 -31.09 21.22 -24.35
N LEU A 14 -30.37 22.33 -24.42
CA LEU A 14 -28.95 22.41 -24.06
C LEU A 14 -28.86 22.18 -22.54
N VAL A 15 -28.60 20.96 -22.15
CA VAL A 15 -28.13 20.65 -20.79
C VAL A 15 -26.69 21.15 -20.69
N THR A 16 -26.52 22.37 -20.19
CA THR A 16 -25.21 22.85 -19.73
C THR A 16 -24.85 22.07 -18.49
N GLY A 17 -24.10 20.99 -18.70
CA GLY A 17 -23.46 20.27 -17.62
C GLY A 17 -22.45 21.19 -16.93
N ASN A 18 -22.84 21.79 -15.82
CA ASN A 18 -21.89 22.36 -14.88
C ASN A 18 -21.06 21.19 -14.32
N SER A 19 -19.96 20.87 -15.01
CA SER A 19 -18.88 20.10 -14.40
C SER A 19 -18.32 20.98 -13.27
N CYS A 20 -18.61 20.59 -12.05
CA CYS A 20 -17.95 21.14 -10.87
C CYS A 20 -16.46 20.74 -10.92
N GLN A 21 -15.71 21.39 -11.81
CA GLN A 21 -14.26 21.47 -11.71
C GLN A 21 -13.99 22.43 -10.56
N THR A 22 -13.75 21.87 -9.38
CA THR A 22 -13.12 22.62 -8.30
C THR A 22 -11.76 23.08 -8.85
N ASP A 23 -11.67 24.37 -9.14
CA ASP A 23 -10.45 25.03 -9.59
C ASP A 23 -9.39 24.91 -8.50
N ARG A 24 -8.54 23.86 -8.61
CA ARG A 24 -7.38 23.60 -7.73
C ARG A 24 -6.16 24.46 -8.12
N SER A 25 -6.29 25.38 -9.10
CA SER A 25 -5.17 26.19 -9.60
C SER A 25 -4.74 27.32 -8.66
N LYS A 26 -5.48 27.58 -7.57
CA LYS A 26 -5.22 28.73 -6.67
C LYS A 26 -4.44 28.40 -5.39
N ASN A 27 -3.89 27.19 -5.24
CA ASN A 27 -3.01 26.90 -4.10
C ASN A 27 -1.72 26.24 -4.60
N PRO A 28 -0.66 27.03 -4.91
CA PRO A 28 0.61 26.50 -5.41
C PRO A 28 1.41 25.70 -4.37
N SER A 29 0.93 25.57 -3.13
CA SER A 29 1.59 24.79 -2.06
C SER A 29 1.10 23.34 -1.92
N ALA A 30 0.22 22.85 -2.80
CA ALA A 30 -0.33 21.49 -2.73
C ALA A 30 0.34 20.50 -3.71
N HIS A 31 1.56 20.77 -4.14
CA HIS A 31 2.40 19.71 -4.71
C HIS A 31 2.97 18.93 -3.53
N GLY A 32 2.50 17.68 -3.35
CA GLY A 32 3.10 16.76 -2.37
C GLY A 32 4.61 16.84 -2.53
N LEU A 33 5.28 17.28 -1.48
CA LEU A 33 6.74 17.33 -1.47
C LEU A 33 7.22 15.91 -1.81
N PRO A 34 8.17 15.74 -2.75
CA PRO A 34 8.77 14.42 -2.95
C PRO A 34 9.27 13.95 -1.58
N VAL A 35 9.00 12.70 -1.22
CA VAL A 35 9.48 12.14 0.05
C VAL A 35 10.96 12.48 0.14
N PRO A 36 11.39 13.34 1.10
CA PRO A 36 12.74 13.88 1.06
C PRO A 36 13.76 12.75 1.14
N GLY A 37 14.66 12.67 0.19
CA GLY A 37 15.89 11.92 0.32
C GLY A 37 15.99 10.58 -0.40
N ILE A 38 15.01 10.10 -1.19
CA ILE A 38 15.25 8.90 -2.03
C ILE A 38 16.03 9.32 -3.27
N LYS A 39 17.35 9.13 -3.24
CA LYS A 39 18.22 9.33 -4.41
C LYS A 39 18.13 8.11 -5.32
N GLU A 40 18.04 8.32 -6.63
CA GLU A 40 18.10 7.26 -7.65
C GLU A 40 19.52 6.69 -7.80
N LYS A 41 20.16 6.28 -6.71
CA LYS A 41 21.40 5.53 -6.79
C LYS A 41 21.04 4.04 -6.68
N ILE A 42 21.11 3.32 -7.78
CA ILE A 42 20.88 1.88 -7.83
C ILE A 42 22.12 1.20 -7.24
N ARG A 43 21.89 0.31 -6.27
CA ARG A 43 22.93 -0.53 -5.68
C ARG A 43 22.93 -1.90 -6.36
N ASP A 44 24.10 -2.42 -6.70
CA ASP A 44 24.23 -3.74 -7.34
C ASP A 44 24.15 -4.86 -6.29
N ASP A 45 22.93 -5.32 -6.04
CA ASP A 45 22.63 -6.46 -5.16
C ASP A 45 22.23 -7.68 -6.02
N LYS A 46 23.18 -8.20 -6.78
CA LYS A 46 22.99 -9.26 -7.80
C LYS A 46 22.11 -10.44 -7.37
N PRO A 47 22.28 -11.06 -6.18
CA PRO A 47 21.45 -12.20 -5.79
C PRO A 47 19.96 -11.82 -5.64
N LEU A 48 19.66 -10.63 -5.09
CA LEU A 48 18.30 -10.13 -4.95
C LEU A 48 17.72 -9.76 -6.32
N LEU A 49 18.50 -9.07 -7.16
CA LEU A 49 18.04 -8.67 -8.49
C LEU A 49 17.72 -9.91 -9.34
N ALA A 50 18.55 -10.95 -9.32
CA ALA A 50 18.30 -12.21 -10.02
C ALA A 50 17.01 -12.91 -9.53
N ALA A 51 16.73 -12.88 -8.22
CA ALA A 51 15.51 -13.45 -7.67
C ALA A 51 14.26 -12.65 -8.09
N LEU A 52 14.36 -11.32 -8.16
CA LEU A 52 13.28 -10.44 -8.65
C LEU A 52 13.05 -10.63 -10.14
N GLU A 53 14.08 -10.79 -10.93
CA GLU A 53 14.00 -11.13 -12.37
C GLU A 53 13.34 -12.50 -12.58
N THR A 54 13.76 -13.52 -11.82
CA THR A 54 13.13 -14.85 -11.85
C THR A 54 11.62 -14.75 -11.55
N LEU A 55 11.23 -13.92 -10.60
CA LEU A 55 9.81 -13.70 -10.32
C LEU A 55 9.13 -12.94 -11.46
N ARG A 56 9.76 -11.91 -12.02
CA ARG A 56 9.22 -11.10 -13.12
C ARG A 56 8.95 -11.95 -14.36
N ASP A 57 9.88 -12.84 -14.67
CA ASP A 57 9.85 -13.66 -15.89
C ASP A 57 9.10 -15.01 -15.67
N ASP A 58 8.45 -15.16 -14.52
CA ASP A 58 7.68 -16.36 -14.19
C ASP A 58 6.51 -16.56 -15.15
N PRO A 59 6.34 -17.75 -15.78
CA PRO A 59 5.26 -18.01 -16.72
C PRO A 59 3.86 -17.73 -16.18
N SER A 60 3.64 -17.86 -14.86
CA SER A 60 2.34 -17.56 -14.26
C SER A 60 2.01 -16.06 -14.23
N LEU A 61 2.94 -15.20 -14.59
CA LEU A 61 2.76 -13.75 -14.72
C LEU A 61 2.61 -13.28 -16.17
N LYS A 62 2.56 -14.18 -17.14
CA LYS A 62 2.43 -13.80 -18.56
C LYS A 62 1.26 -12.84 -18.83
N ASN A 63 0.13 -13.05 -18.17
CA ASN A 63 -1.07 -12.20 -18.26
C ASN A 63 -1.33 -11.43 -16.96
N GLY A 64 -0.42 -11.53 -16.00
CA GLY A 64 -0.52 -10.87 -14.70
C GLY A 64 0.25 -9.57 -14.64
N THR A 65 0.14 -8.92 -13.49
CA THR A 65 0.85 -7.69 -13.22
C THR A 65 1.71 -7.85 -11.97
N LEU A 66 2.99 -7.49 -12.10
CA LEU A 66 3.95 -7.40 -11.00
C LEU A 66 4.38 -5.94 -10.86
N GLY A 67 4.46 -5.47 -9.63
CA GLY A 67 5.09 -4.20 -9.27
C GLY A 67 5.82 -4.32 -7.94
N TYR A 68 7.01 -3.74 -7.86
CA TYR A 68 7.78 -3.73 -6.62
C TYR A 68 8.66 -2.49 -6.49
N LEU A 69 9.00 -2.17 -5.26
CA LEU A 69 10.03 -1.21 -4.89
C LEU A 69 10.76 -1.72 -3.64
N VAL A 70 12.08 -1.71 -3.68
CA VAL A 70 12.96 -2.04 -2.56
C VAL A 70 13.92 -0.88 -2.35
N VAL A 71 13.98 -0.36 -1.13
CA VAL A 71 14.81 0.79 -0.76
C VAL A 71 15.65 0.43 0.45
N ASP A 72 16.94 0.66 0.37
CA ASP A 72 17.87 0.60 1.50
C ASP A 72 17.75 1.89 2.31
N ILE A 73 17.38 1.74 3.57
CA ILE A 73 17.17 2.82 4.53
C ILE A 73 18.17 2.75 5.69
N THR A 74 19.31 2.08 5.49
CA THR A 74 20.34 1.91 6.51
C THR A 74 20.96 3.23 6.91
N THR A 75 21.13 4.13 5.96
CA THR A 75 21.70 5.48 6.16
C THR A 75 20.60 6.55 6.12
N LYS A 76 20.97 7.79 6.40
CA LYS A 76 20.07 8.95 6.28
C LYS A 76 19.68 9.24 4.82
N ASP A 77 20.51 8.82 3.87
CA ASP A 77 20.26 8.93 2.43
C ASP A 77 19.78 7.56 1.90
N PRO A 78 18.46 7.37 1.74
CA PRO A 78 17.94 6.10 1.23
C PRO A 78 18.33 5.89 -0.23
N VAL A 79 18.57 4.61 -0.59
CA VAL A 79 19.01 4.19 -1.92
C VAL A 79 18.05 3.17 -2.50
N ILE A 80 17.61 3.37 -3.72
CA ILE A 80 16.79 2.38 -4.44
C ILE A 80 17.68 1.18 -4.77
N VAL A 81 17.25 0.00 -4.31
CA VAL A 81 17.90 -1.30 -4.61
C VAL A 81 17.27 -1.93 -5.84
N ALA A 82 15.94 -1.88 -5.94
CA ALA A 82 15.19 -2.40 -7.07
C ALA A 82 13.88 -1.66 -7.26
N ASP A 83 13.54 -1.38 -8.51
CA ASP A 83 12.28 -0.74 -8.92
C ASP A 83 11.73 -1.43 -10.18
N TYR A 84 10.47 -1.81 -10.15
CA TYR A 84 9.75 -2.29 -11.32
C TYR A 84 8.29 -1.91 -11.22
N ARG A 85 7.82 -1.08 -12.14
CA ARG A 85 6.43 -0.60 -12.20
C ARG A 85 5.94 -0.07 -10.84
N SER A 86 6.82 0.49 -10.02
CA SER A 86 6.51 0.89 -8.66
C SER A 86 5.43 1.97 -8.54
N LYS A 87 5.23 2.76 -9.59
CA LYS A 87 4.20 3.81 -9.64
C LYS A 87 2.84 3.32 -10.17
N LEU A 88 2.75 2.06 -10.63
CA LEU A 88 1.50 1.51 -11.17
C LEU A 88 0.51 1.22 -10.03
N PRO A 89 -0.71 1.81 -10.03
CA PRO A 89 -1.75 1.46 -9.07
C PRO A 89 -2.21 0.01 -9.28
N MET A 90 -2.22 -0.77 -8.22
CA MET A 90 -2.54 -2.19 -8.21
C MET A 90 -3.48 -2.51 -7.04
N MET A 91 -4.20 -3.63 -7.11
CA MET A 91 -4.99 -4.11 -5.98
C MET A 91 -4.06 -4.52 -4.83
N PRO A 92 -4.14 -3.84 -3.68
CA PRO A 92 -3.21 -4.07 -2.57
C PRO A 92 -3.60 -5.27 -1.69
N ALA A 93 -4.84 -5.72 -1.77
CA ALA A 93 -5.42 -6.57 -0.75
C ALA A 93 -5.15 -6.01 0.66
N SER A 94 -4.89 -6.85 1.66
CA SER A 94 -4.71 -6.40 3.05
C SER A 94 -3.42 -5.60 3.33
N THR A 95 -2.54 -5.34 2.37
CA THR A 95 -1.44 -4.39 2.58
C THR A 95 -1.95 -2.94 2.68
N LEU A 96 -3.17 -2.65 2.20
CA LEU A 96 -3.89 -1.40 2.47
C LEU A 96 -3.96 -1.04 3.97
N LYS A 97 -4.00 -2.05 4.85
CA LYS A 97 -4.04 -1.83 6.30
C LYS A 97 -2.82 -1.07 6.85
N ILE A 98 -1.70 -1.03 6.13
CA ILE A 98 -0.53 -0.22 6.49
C ILE A 98 -0.94 1.25 6.63
N PHE A 99 -1.69 1.77 5.67
CA PHE A 99 -2.18 3.16 5.71
C PHE A 99 -3.17 3.39 6.85
N VAL A 100 -4.12 2.47 7.02
CA VAL A 100 -5.15 2.60 8.06
C VAL A 100 -4.54 2.52 9.45
N THR A 101 -3.64 1.55 9.69
CA THR A 101 -3.03 1.35 11.01
C THR A 101 -2.04 2.46 11.35
N GLY A 102 -1.21 2.88 10.39
CA GLY A 102 -0.26 3.97 10.60
C GLY A 102 -0.97 5.28 10.96
N ALA A 103 -1.99 5.67 10.18
CA ALA A 103 -2.78 6.85 10.49
C ALA A 103 -3.55 6.73 11.81
N ALA A 104 -4.11 5.55 12.10
CA ALA A 104 -4.86 5.33 13.33
C ALA A 104 -4.00 5.51 14.59
N LEU A 105 -2.78 4.99 14.60
CA LEU A 105 -1.87 5.11 15.75
C LEU A 105 -1.52 6.56 16.06
N ASP A 106 -1.28 7.37 15.03
CA ASP A 106 -0.94 8.78 15.23
C ASP A 106 -2.17 9.65 15.55
N ILE A 107 -3.31 9.40 14.88
CA ILE A 107 -4.52 10.22 15.03
C ILE A 107 -5.28 9.88 16.33
N LEU A 108 -5.45 8.59 16.62
CA LEU A 108 -6.23 8.12 17.77
C LEU A 108 -5.37 7.95 19.03
N GLY A 109 -4.04 7.85 18.87
CA GLY A 109 -3.08 7.83 19.96
C GLY A 109 -3.12 6.56 20.81
N LYS A 110 -2.81 6.72 22.11
CA LYS A 110 -2.59 5.61 23.04
C LYS A 110 -3.80 4.70 23.25
N ASP A 111 -4.99 5.20 23.01
CA ASP A 111 -6.26 4.48 23.26
C ASP A 111 -6.42 3.22 22.38
N ILE A 112 -5.71 3.19 21.24
CA ILE A 112 -5.78 2.03 20.34
C ILE A 112 -4.55 1.12 20.40
N ILE A 113 -3.51 1.48 21.15
CA ILE A 113 -2.29 0.67 21.27
C ILE A 113 -2.61 -0.76 21.72
N PRO A 114 -3.44 -0.99 22.76
CA PRO A 114 -3.84 -2.36 23.13
C PRO A 114 -4.52 -3.11 21.99
N GLU A 115 -5.37 -2.43 21.20
CA GLU A 115 -6.02 -3.06 20.04
C GLU A 115 -5.03 -3.43 18.94
N VAL A 116 -3.96 -2.65 18.77
CA VAL A 116 -2.94 -2.85 17.73
C VAL A 116 -1.97 -3.98 18.10
N THR A 117 -1.46 -3.98 19.33
CA THR A 117 -0.41 -4.91 19.78
C THR A 117 -0.96 -6.26 20.21
N ILE A 118 -1.98 -6.29 21.06
CA ILE A 118 -2.51 -7.54 21.65
C ILE A 118 -3.27 -8.36 20.62
N THR A 119 -3.97 -7.73 19.70
CA THR A 119 -4.92 -8.41 18.81
C THR A 119 -4.43 -8.55 17.39
N ASN A 120 -3.16 -8.19 17.11
CA ASN A 120 -2.61 -8.22 15.77
C ASN A 120 -3.56 -7.53 14.76
N LEU A 121 -3.84 -6.25 14.97
CA LEU A 121 -4.82 -5.45 14.20
C LEU A 121 -4.66 -5.61 12.70
N MET A 122 -3.40 -5.79 12.26
CA MET A 122 -3.07 -6.08 10.87
C MET A 122 -3.69 -7.39 10.35
N SER A 123 -4.17 -8.29 11.23
CA SER A 123 -4.76 -9.58 10.85
C SER A 123 -6.28 -9.57 10.80
N VAL A 124 -6.96 -8.61 11.44
CA VAL A 124 -8.42 -8.63 11.62
C VAL A 124 -9.13 -7.62 10.73
N ASN A 125 -9.91 -8.09 9.77
CA ASN A 125 -10.54 -7.26 8.74
C ASN A 125 -11.55 -6.24 9.27
N TRP A 126 -12.49 -6.64 10.15
CA TRP A 126 -13.54 -5.76 10.65
C TRP A 126 -13.01 -4.59 11.49
N ARG A 127 -11.87 -4.78 12.16
CA ARG A 127 -11.24 -3.72 12.97
C ARG A 127 -10.71 -2.59 12.13
N SER A 128 -10.08 -2.89 10.99
CA SER A 128 -9.56 -1.86 10.09
C SER A 128 -10.68 -0.98 9.53
N SER A 129 -11.84 -1.55 9.20
CA SER A 129 -13.00 -0.76 8.77
C SER A 129 -13.62 0.07 9.91
N LYS A 130 -13.60 -0.46 11.15
CA LYS A 130 -14.03 0.29 12.34
C LYS A 130 -13.08 1.46 12.63
N LEU A 131 -11.77 1.23 12.53
CA LEU A 131 -10.76 2.29 12.70
C LEU A 131 -10.91 3.38 11.65
N LEU A 132 -11.13 3.02 10.40
CA LEU A 132 -11.37 3.98 9.33
C LEU A 132 -12.50 4.95 9.70
N ARG A 133 -13.63 4.44 10.21
CA ARG A 133 -14.74 5.28 10.67
C ARG A 133 -14.41 6.09 11.93
N LYS A 134 -13.66 5.51 12.90
CA LYS A 134 -13.20 6.24 14.09
C LYS A 134 -12.31 7.43 13.70
N ILE A 135 -11.39 7.24 12.74
CA ILE A 135 -10.52 8.29 12.22
C ILE A 135 -11.36 9.41 11.59
N GLY A 136 -12.32 9.06 10.72
CA GLY A 136 -13.22 10.05 10.11
C GLY A 136 -14.04 10.83 11.12
N GLY A 137 -14.55 10.16 12.17
CA GLY A 137 -15.25 10.81 13.28
C GLY A 137 -14.37 11.78 14.05
N LYS A 138 -13.12 11.41 14.33
CA LYS A 138 -12.17 12.25 15.08
C LYS A 138 -11.69 13.47 14.29
N VAL A 139 -11.40 13.30 13.00
CA VAL A 139 -10.76 14.35 12.18
C VAL A 139 -11.78 15.25 11.49
N ASN A 140 -12.81 14.65 10.89
CA ASN A 140 -13.77 15.33 10.02
C ASN A 140 -15.18 15.41 10.62
N HIS A 141 -15.36 14.97 11.87
CA HIS A 141 -16.68 14.82 12.51
C HIS A 141 -17.66 13.94 11.70
N THR A 142 -17.13 13.04 10.86
CA THR A 142 -17.90 12.20 9.93
C THR A 142 -17.47 10.73 10.09
N ALA A 143 -18.16 9.99 10.95
CA ALA A 143 -17.85 8.58 11.25
C ALA A 143 -18.32 7.60 10.15
N THR A 144 -18.10 7.95 8.88
CA THR A 144 -18.39 7.13 7.69
C THR A 144 -17.11 6.58 7.07
N THR A 145 -17.26 5.61 6.16
CA THR A 145 -16.10 5.11 5.38
C THR A 145 -15.46 6.23 4.56
N GLY A 146 -16.27 7.06 3.88
CA GLY A 146 -15.78 8.19 3.07
C GLY A 146 -15.05 9.24 3.90
N GLY A 147 -15.60 9.61 5.07
CA GLY A 147 -14.94 10.52 6.00
C GLY A 147 -13.59 9.99 6.49
N GLY A 148 -13.52 8.69 6.79
CA GLY A 148 -12.29 8.04 7.18
C GLY A 148 -11.25 7.96 6.04
N VAL A 149 -11.68 7.67 4.82
CA VAL A 149 -10.80 7.67 3.63
C VAL A 149 -10.20 9.05 3.43
N LYS A 150 -11.03 10.09 3.43
CA LYS A 150 -10.53 11.46 3.30
C LYS A 150 -9.49 11.80 4.36
N ALA A 151 -9.79 11.52 5.62
CA ALA A 151 -8.87 11.80 6.73
C ALA A 151 -7.54 11.03 6.61
N ILE A 152 -7.55 9.78 6.12
CA ILE A 152 -6.33 9.00 5.88
C ILE A 152 -5.52 9.57 4.72
N LEU A 153 -6.16 9.92 3.61
CA LEU A 153 -5.46 10.50 2.46
C LEU A 153 -4.80 11.84 2.85
N ASP A 154 -5.54 12.73 3.51
CA ASP A 154 -5.03 14.01 4.02
C ASP A 154 -3.84 13.80 5.01
N PHE A 155 -3.95 12.78 5.89
CA PHE A 155 -2.90 12.44 6.85
C PHE A 155 -1.58 12.06 6.16
N TRP A 156 -1.65 11.21 5.12
CA TRP A 156 -0.47 10.76 4.39
C TRP A 156 0.08 11.83 3.46
N GLU A 157 -0.78 12.61 2.80
CA GLU A 157 -0.37 13.73 1.94
C GLU A 157 0.39 14.79 2.75
N ASN A 158 -0.10 15.14 3.96
CA ASN A 158 0.57 16.06 4.87
C ASN A 158 1.95 15.55 5.36
N ARG A 159 2.23 14.26 5.20
CA ARG A 159 3.53 13.63 5.49
C ARG A 159 4.39 13.40 4.24
N GLY A 160 3.98 13.93 3.10
CA GLY A 160 4.73 13.87 1.85
C GLY A 160 4.52 12.60 1.02
N VAL A 161 3.54 11.77 1.36
CA VAL A 161 3.15 10.64 0.50
C VAL A 161 2.26 11.16 -0.62
N ASP A 162 2.63 10.89 -1.87
CA ASP A 162 1.79 11.22 -3.02
C ASP A 162 0.55 10.32 -3.05
N THR A 163 -0.60 10.89 -2.71
CA THR A 163 -1.88 10.17 -2.65
C THR A 163 -2.62 10.11 -3.98
N ARG A 164 -2.10 10.73 -5.04
CA ARG A 164 -2.73 10.70 -6.37
C ARG A 164 -2.80 9.28 -6.92
N GLY A 165 -3.97 8.90 -7.42
CA GLY A 165 -4.22 7.54 -7.90
C GLY A 165 -4.41 6.49 -6.81
N MET A 166 -4.43 6.88 -5.52
CA MET A 166 -4.88 5.99 -4.45
C MET A 166 -6.41 5.94 -4.40
N PHE A 167 -6.94 4.73 -4.36
CA PHE A 167 -8.37 4.50 -4.20
C PHE A 167 -8.62 3.57 -3.03
N PHE A 168 -9.28 4.08 -1.99
CA PHE A 168 -9.72 3.30 -0.84
C PHE A 168 -11.24 3.16 -0.89
N TYR A 169 -11.71 1.96 -1.18
CA TYR A 169 -13.14 1.63 -1.12
C TYR A 169 -13.53 1.11 0.27
N ASP A 170 -12.59 0.46 0.94
CA ASP A 170 -12.72 -0.04 2.31
C ASP A 170 -11.42 0.13 3.11
N GLY A 171 -11.48 -0.15 4.42
CA GLY A 171 -10.30 -0.07 5.30
C GLY A 171 -9.52 -1.39 5.46
N ASN A 172 -10.02 -2.49 4.90
CA ASN A 172 -9.45 -3.82 5.11
C ASN A 172 -8.76 -4.42 3.88
N GLY A 173 -8.94 -3.82 2.70
CA GLY A 173 -8.33 -4.23 1.45
C GLY A 173 -9.06 -5.38 0.73
N LEU A 174 -10.29 -5.71 1.09
CA LEU A 174 -11.03 -6.81 0.44
C LEU A 174 -11.67 -6.40 -0.88
N SER A 175 -12.01 -5.13 -1.03
CA SER A 175 -12.58 -4.64 -2.29
C SER A 175 -11.54 -4.65 -3.41
N ARG A 176 -11.94 -5.19 -4.57
CA ARG A 176 -11.13 -5.12 -5.79
C ARG A 176 -11.06 -3.70 -6.39
N LYS A 177 -11.86 -2.77 -5.86
CA LYS A 177 -11.84 -1.35 -6.24
C LYS A 177 -10.73 -0.56 -5.53
N ASN A 178 -10.07 -1.14 -4.52
CA ASN A 178 -8.90 -0.53 -3.91
C ASN A 178 -7.72 -0.54 -4.89
N ALA A 179 -7.01 0.57 -4.99
CA ALA A 179 -5.81 0.68 -5.81
C ALA A 179 -4.74 1.50 -5.08
N ILE A 180 -3.53 0.97 -5.00
CA ILE A 180 -2.36 1.59 -4.39
C ILE A 180 -1.12 1.13 -5.16
N SER A 181 -0.16 2.01 -5.40
CA SER A 181 1.09 1.63 -6.03
C SER A 181 2.10 1.06 -5.02
N PRO A 182 3.04 0.21 -5.44
CA PRO A 182 4.17 -0.21 -4.61
C PRO A 182 4.95 0.96 -4.01
N LYS A 183 5.15 2.03 -4.78
CA LYS A 183 5.84 3.23 -4.30
C LYS A 183 5.10 3.88 -3.14
N GLN A 184 3.80 4.05 -3.23
CA GLN A 184 3.01 4.64 -2.15
C GLN A 184 3.09 3.82 -0.86
N LEU A 185 3.12 2.48 -0.94
CA LEU A 185 3.33 1.62 0.22
C LEU A 185 4.72 1.81 0.83
N VAL A 186 5.77 1.90 0.01
CA VAL A 186 7.14 2.16 0.48
C VAL A 186 7.25 3.54 1.08
N ASP A 187 6.68 4.57 0.44
CA ASP A 187 6.68 5.94 0.96
C ASP A 187 6.00 6.01 2.34
N ALA A 188 4.83 5.38 2.50
CA ALA A 188 4.14 5.32 3.78
C ALA A 188 4.96 4.61 4.86
N LEU A 189 5.55 3.45 4.53
CA LEU A 189 6.45 2.71 5.43
C LEU A 189 7.71 3.53 5.77
N TYR A 190 8.23 4.31 4.84
CA TYR A 190 9.40 5.14 5.07
C TYR A 190 9.09 6.30 6.02
N VAL A 191 8.00 7.05 5.77
CA VAL A 191 7.69 8.24 6.57
C VAL A 191 7.17 7.90 7.96
N ILE A 192 6.44 6.78 8.16
CA ILE A 192 5.93 6.39 9.48
C ILE A 192 7.06 6.13 10.49
N ARG A 193 8.29 5.88 10.04
CA ARG A 193 9.46 5.67 10.90
C ARG A 193 9.81 6.88 11.75
N THR A 194 9.40 8.07 11.35
CA THR A 194 9.61 9.31 12.12
C THR A 194 8.50 9.57 13.14
N SER A 195 7.43 8.76 13.12
CA SER A 195 6.33 8.89 14.06
C SER A 195 6.72 8.41 15.47
N PRO A 196 6.28 9.11 16.53
CA PRO A 196 6.39 8.62 17.91
C PRO A 196 5.72 7.26 18.14
N SER A 197 4.74 6.90 17.31
CA SER A 197 4.03 5.61 17.38
C SER A 197 4.70 4.50 16.56
N PHE A 198 5.83 4.76 15.91
CA PHE A 198 6.49 3.80 15.02
C PHE A 198 6.78 2.44 15.69
N LYS A 199 7.21 2.43 16.95
CA LYS A 199 7.46 1.18 17.68
C LYS A 199 6.23 0.27 17.65
N TYR A 200 5.06 0.81 17.98
CA TYR A 200 3.81 0.04 18.01
C TYR A 200 3.36 -0.40 16.60
N PHE A 201 3.56 0.47 15.61
CA PHE A 201 3.31 0.12 14.22
C PHE A 201 4.19 -1.05 13.77
N TYR A 202 5.50 -0.96 14.01
CA TYR A 202 6.47 -1.98 13.62
C TYR A 202 6.20 -3.33 14.29
N GLU A 203 5.94 -3.33 15.59
CA GLU A 203 5.60 -4.53 16.38
C GLU A 203 4.25 -5.16 15.97
N SER A 204 3.33 -4.38 15.38
CA SER A 204 2.06 -4.89 14.85
C SER A 204 2.20 -5.67 13.54
N LEU A 205 3.33 -5.53 12.83
CA LEU A 205 3.58 -6.30 11.62
C LEU A 205 3.92 -7.76 11.93
N PRO A 206 3.33 -8.72 11.20
CA PRO A 206 3.74 -10.12 11.28
C PRO A 206 5.24 -10.30 11.05
N LEU A 207 5.86 -11.17 11.86
CA LEU A 207 7.27 -11.49 11.79
C LEU A 207 7.48 -12.89 11.20
N ALA A 208 8.32 -12.98 10.18
CA ALA A 208 8.62 -14.23 9.48
C ALA A 208 9.07 -15.34 10.43
N GLY A 209 8.48 -16.51 10.28
CA GLY A 209 8.75 -17.71 11.09
C GLY A 209 8.19 -17.67 12.50
N LEU A 210 7.71 -16.51 13.01
CA LEU A 210 7.43 -16.31 14.42
C LEU A 210 6.00 -15.85 14.72
N THR A 211 5.45 -14.83 14.04
CA THR A 211 4.15 -14.27 14.44
C THR A 211 3.18 -14.07 13.28
N GLY A 212 1.89 -13.93 13.65
CA GLY A 212 0.82 -13.53 12.75
C GLY A 212 0.68 -14.38 11.50
N THR A 213 0.38 -13.76 10.36
CA THR A 213 0.21 -14.45 9.07
C THR A 213 1.51 -15.02 8.49
N LEU A 214 2.65 -14.69 9.11
CA LEU A 214 3.98 -15.17 8.71
C LEU A 214 4.57 -16.22 9.66
N HIS A 215 3.87 -16.66 10.71
CA HIS A 215 4.42 -17.56 11.73
C HIS A 215 4.95 -18.90 11.19
N LYS A 216 4.45 -19.38 10.05
CA LYS A 216 4.93 -20.59 9.36
C LYS A 216 5.68 -20.27 8.06
N ALA A 217 5.79 -18.99 7.70
CA ALA A 217 6.42 -18.57 6.46
C ALA A 217 7.90 -18.33 6.67
N MET A 218 8.73 -18.79 5.74
CA MET A 218 10.19 -18.58 5.74
C MET A 218 10.91 -19.12 7.01
N LYS A 219 10.31 -20.04 7.73
CA LYS A 219 10.87 -20.67 8.91
C LYS A 219 12.10 -21.50 8.54
N GLY A 220 13.16 -21.43 9.34
CA GLY A 220 14.43 -22.11 9.06
C GLY A 220 15.25 -21.46 7.94
N THR A 221 14.94 -20.26 7.52
CA THR A 221 15.67 -19.51 6.48
C THR A 221 16.29 -18.23 7.03
N ALA A 222 17.12 -17.57 6.23
CA ALA A 222 17.69 -16.25 6.56
C ALA A 222 16.63 -15.18 6.88
N ALA A 223 15.40 -15.33 6.39
CA ALA A 223 14.31 -14.39 6.63
C ALA A 223 13.61 -14.57 7.99
N GLU A 224 13.81 -15.71 8.68
CA GLU A 224 13.20 -15.93 10.01
C GLU A 224 13.68 -14.89 11.00
N GLY A 225 12.73 -14.24 11.69
CA GLY A 225 13.00 -13.16 12.63
C GLY A 225 13.52 -11.86 12.01
N ARG A 226 13.64 -11.76 10.67
CA ARG A 226 14.22 -10.60 9.98
C ARG A 226 13.25 -9.84 9.09
N VAL A 227 12.14 -10.47 8.67
CA VAL A 227 11.13 -9.86 7.81
C VAL A 227 9.89 -9.51 8.63
N HIS A 228 9.66 -8.22 8.84
CA HIS A 228 8.42 -7.67 9.40
C HIS A 228 7.52 -7.20 8.26
N ALA A 229 6.46 -7.93 7.92
CA ALA A 229 5.67 -7.57 6.76
C ALA A 229 4.18 -7.85 6.92
N LYS A 230 3.37 -6.95 6.35
CA LYS A 230 1.96 -7.18 6.10
C LYS A 230 1.80 -7.95 4.80
N THR A 231 0.99 -9.02 4.86
CA THR A 231 0.59 -9.79 3.68
C THR A 231 -0.81 -9.40 3.23
N GLY A 232 -1.04 -9.42 1.92
CA GLY A 232 -2.36 -9.31 1.32
C GLY A 232 -2.68 -10.52 0.46
N THR A 233 -3.96 -10.94 0.50
CA THR A 233 -4.45 -12.04 -0.33
C THR A 233 -5.94 -11.87 -0.60
N ILE A 234 -6.31 -11.80 -1.85
CA ILE A 234 -7.65 -12.05 -2.39
C ILE A 234 -7.49 -12.89 -3.64
N SER A 235 -8.59 -13.29 -4.30
CA SER A 235 -8.50 -14.10 -5.53
C SER A 235 -7.60 -13.43 -6.57
N LYS A 236 -6.58 -14.16 -7.06
CA LYS A 236 -5.60 -13.69 -8.07
C LYS A 236 -4.77 -12.47 -7.65
N VAL A 237 -4.73 -12.13 -6.35
CA VAL A 237 -3.90 -11.04 -5.80
C VAL A 237 -3.08 -11.56 -4.64
N LYS A 238 -1.78 -11.25 -4.67
CA LYS A 238 -0.84 -11.51 -3.58
C LYS A 238 0.07 -10.31 -3.39
N SER A 239 0.18 -9.81 -2.16
CA SER A 239 1.01 -8.67 -1.83
C SER A 239 1.77 -8.86 -0.53
N PHE A 240 2.93 -8.23 -0.44
CA PHE A 240 3.77 -8.12 0.75
C PHE A 240 4.34 -6.70 0.80
N ALA A 241 4.33 -6.09 1.97
CA ALA A 241 5.01 -4.81 2.19
C ALA A 241 5.46 -4.70 3.65
N GLY A 242 6.64 -4.13 3.87
CA GLY A 242 7.23 -4.05 5.21
C GLY A 242 8.72 -3.76 5.21
N TYR A 243 9.41 -4.34 6.19
CA TYR A 243 10.82 -4.12 6.45
C TYR A 243 11.59 -5.43 6.48
N VAL A 244 12.86 -5.37 6.10
CA VAL A 244 13.81 -6.48 6.21
C VAL A 244 15.07 -5.98 6.90
N SER A 245 15.53 -6.71 7.94
CA SER A 245 16.86 -6.58 8.49
C SER A 245 17.73 -7.67 7.86
N THR A 246 18.73 -7.30 7.06
CA THR A 246 19.56 -8.28 6.34
C THR A 246 20.62 -8.89 7.25
N ILE A 247 21.26 -10.00 6.80
CA ILE A 247 22.37 -10.63 7.52
C ILE A 247 23.55 -9.65 7.63
N SER A 248 23.79 -8.83 6.62
CA SER A 248 24.87 -7.81 6.63
C SER A 248 24.55 -6.58 7.51
N GLY A 249 23.40 -6.56 8.20
CA GLY A 249 22.98 -5.45 9.06
C GLY A 249 22.30 -4.29 8.33
N ARG A 250 22.02 -4.43 7.04
CA ARG A 250 21.25 -3.43 6.29
C ARG A 250 19.78 -3.46 6.70
N ARG A 251 19.11 -2.33 6.54
CA ARG A 251 17.65 -2.17 6.74
C ARG A 251 16.99 -1.79 5.44
N LEU A 252 16.11 -2.65 4.98
CA LEU A 252 15.35 -2.41 3.74
C LEU A 252 13.89 -2.14 4.07
N VAL A 253 13.27 -1.26 3.30
CA VAL A 253 11.82 -1.13 3.19
C VAL A 253 11.40 -1.61 1.81
N PHE A 254 10.30 -2.36 1.73
CA PHE A 254 9.88 -2.96 0.47
C PHE A 254 8.37 -3.03 0.32
N SER A 255 7.94 -3.08 -0.92
CA SER A 255 6.60 -3.46 -1.34
C SER A 255 6.67 -4.32 -2.60
N LEU A 256 5.90 -5.41 -2.65
CA LEU A 256 5.79 -6.32 -3.76
C LEU A 256 4.33 -6.72 -3.94
N LEU A 257 3.75 -6.33 -5.07
CA LEU A 257 2.36 -6.59 -5.44
C LEU A 257 2.31 -7.44 -6.70
N VAL A 258 1.48 -8.48 -6.68
CA VAL A 258 1.21 -9.34 -7.83
C VAL A 258 -0.29 -9.48 -8.00
N ASN A 259 -0.79 -9.10 -9.17
CA ASN A 259 -2.21 -9.20 -9.55
C ASN A 259 -2.38 -10.10 -10.76
N ASP A 260 -3.52 -10.77 -10.83
CA ASP A 260 -4.02 -11.55 -11.97
C ASP A 260 -3.07 -12.66 -12.48
N PHE A 261 -2.27 -13.22 -11.57
CA PHE A 261 -1.36 -14.33 -11.86
C PHE A 261 -2.13 -15.63 -12.15
N ASP A 262 -1.54 -16.50 -13.00
CA ASP A 262 -2.14 -17.77 -13.43
C ASP A 262 -1.49 -18.98 -12.75
N CYS A 263 -1.59 -19.03 -11.43
CA CYS A 263 -1.24 -20.19 -10.61
C CYS A 263 -2.06 -20.20 -9.31
N ARG A 264 -1.88 -21.25 -8.49
CA ARG A 264 -2.48 -21.28 -7.14
C ARG A 264 -1.85 -20.19 -6.28
N VAL A 265 -2.64 -19.48 -5.48
CA VAL A 265 -2.18 -18.42 -4.55
C VAL A 265 -1.05 -18.90 -3.63
N ARG A 266 -1.11 -20.16 -3.18
CA ARG A 266 -0.05 -20.78 -2.35
C ARG A 266 1.31 -20.83 -3.10
N LEU A 267 1.28 -21.10 -4.40
CA LEU A 267 2.50 -21.14 -5.21
C LEU A 267 3.08 -19.74 -5.39
N MET A 268 2.23 -18.76 -5.76
CA MET A 268 2.67 -17.36 -5.86
C MET A 268 3.24 -16.85 -4.53
N LYS A 269 2.60 -17.20 -3.40
CA LYS A 269 3.15 -16.88 -2.06
C LYS A 269 4.57 -17.40 -1.89
N LYS A 270 4.85 -18.67 -2.25
CA LYS A 270 6.20 -19.26 -2.14
C LYS A 270 7.23 -18.56 -3.03
N LYS A 271 6.82 -18.15 -4.24
CA LYS A 271 7.71 -17.42 -5.16
C LYS A 271 8.11 -16.06 -4.58
N ILE A 272 7.16 -15.34 -3.97
CA ILE A 272 7.45 -14.08 -3.29
C ILE A 272 8.33 -14.33 -2.04
N GLU A 273 8.05 -15.38 -1.25
CA GLU A 273 8.85 -15.73 -0.07
C GLU A 273 10.31 -16.01 -0.45
N ALA A 274 10.57 -16.64 -1.61
CA ALA A 274 11.93 -16.84 -2.10
C ALA A 274 12.67 -15.51 -2.33
N VAL A 275 12.00 -14.49 -2.88
CA VAL A 275 12.57 -13.14 -3.01
C VAL A 275 12.87 -12.52 -1.65
N LEU A 276 11.94 -12.65 -0.66
CA LEU A 276 12.15 -12.10 0.69
C LEU A 276 13.29 -12.78 1.42
N ILE A 277 13.51 -14.09 1.20
CA ILE A 277 14.68 -14.81 1.72
C ILE A 277 15.97 -14.21 1.13
N LYS A 278 16.02 -13.98 -0.19
CA LYS A 278 17.17 -13.33 -0.83
C LYS A 278 17.40 -11.89 -0.35
N MET A 279 16.33 -11.14 -0.06
CA MET A 279 16.47 -9.83 0.60
C MET A 279 17.13 -9.92 1.99
N ALA A 280 16.86 -10.97 2.73
CA ALA A 280 17.45 -11.14 4.06
C ALA A 280 18.90 -11.64 4.02
N GLU A 281 19.30 -12.33 2.95
CA GLU A 281 20.64 -12.87 2.77
C GLU A 281 21.71 -11.83 2.38
N ILE A 282 21.34 -10.69 1.81
CA ILE A 282 22.27 -9.62 1.37
C ILE A 282 22.85 -8.77 2.50
#